data_b11d6f8f692144cf5379ea90e33ea0ce
#
_entry.id   b11d6f8f692144cf5379ea90e33ea0ce
#
_cell.length_a   1.000
_cell.length_b   1.000
_cell.length_c   1.000
_cell.angle_alpha   90.00
_cell.angle_beta   90.00
_cell.angle_gamma   90.00
#
_symmetry.space_group_name_H-M   'P 1'
#
loop_
_entity.id
_entity.type
_entity.pdbx_description
1 polymer ?
#
loop_
_entity_poly.entity_id
_entity_poly.type
_entity_poly.pdbx_seq_one_letter_code
_entity_poly.pdbx_strand_id
1 'polypeptide(L)'
;MQRESILQHRSLSSVTPTVITGDSRLDPLALGVVGMDNRQAVIIDIGAVLTKVGYAGEFVPRAIIRTELLHDRTGETVKVLDDNLSEQELYYRLVKFFRELFFRHLLTVAKDRRIVIVESILKRTSYRNAIARVLFNTFDAPSVLFAPSHLLATFPFGVSNALVIDVGYSETTVVPILEGVTMLYQLETSCIGAKYLEKRVYELLRKYGKVLTLLGTERSLTDDDDILLKKEHILEDIVVRFCFATRMDRGKMIQASEYNPEREIPKAPCDVRLPFGEGMLVVPGLIREWSAEIIFEENDDIKSLPQLILDAIYRCPIDARRKLLDSIILIGGTTRMKGFSARLRDEILRSLTASAYAIKLGNIKSVKFYRLPNTSIELYASWIGGSMFGALEILQYHSLTREDWEARGRVPDWTNNVYEMNRDPTKSR
;
A
#
# COMPACT_ATOMS: atom_id res chain seq x y z
N MET A 1 47.01 48.93 27.13
CA MET A 1 46.13 49.74 26.28
C MET A 1 44.96 48.89 25.86
N GLN A 2 43.84 49.18 26.44
CA GLN A 2 42.53 48.55 26.29
C GLN A 2 42.00 48.74 24.84
N ARG A 3 41.32 47.73 24.33
CA ARG A 3 40.19 47.89 23.43
C ARG A 3 39.15 46.81 23.72
N GLU A 4 38.18 47.22 24.49
CA GLU A 4 36.88 46.57 24.63
C GLU A 4 36.15 46.60 23.29
N SER A 5 35.67 45.51 22.84
CA SER A 5 34.68 45.40 21.75
C SER A 5 33.34 44.97 22.32
N ILE A 6 32.40 45.85 22.19
CA ILE A 6 31.01 45.81 22.58
C ILE A 6 30.30 44.64 21.83
N LEU A 7 29.89 43.64 22.57
CA LEU A 7 28.92 42.64 22.11
C LEU A 7 27.50 43.19 22.35
N GLN A 8 26.88 43.63 21.28
CA GLN A 8 25.45 43.93 21.26
C GLN A 8 24.64 42.63 21.35
N HIS A 9 24.02 42.41 22.50
CA HIS A 9 22.95 41.43 22.67
C HIS A 9 21.73 41.86 21.84
N ARG A 10 21.48 41.20 20.72
CA ARG A 10 20.16 41.19 20.09
C ARG A 10 19.30 40.18 20.86
N SER A 11 18.36 40.72 21.64
CA SER A 11 17.27 39.97 22.22
C SER A 11 16.44 39.29 21.12
N LEU A 12 16.51 37.95 21.05
CA LEU A 12 15.54 37.15 20.34
C LEU A 12 14.21 37.26 21.11
N SER A 13 13.28 37.99 20.53
CA SER A 13 11.89 37.99 20.94
C SER A 13 11.36 36.55 20.86
N SER A 14 11.02 36.02 22.02
CA SER A 14 10.30 34.76 22.16
C SER A 14 8.94 34.87 21.48
N VAL A 15 8.86 34.27 20.27
CA VAL A 15 7.56 33.97 19.67
C VAL A 15 7.05 32.73 20.41
N THR A 16 6.24 32.98 21.41
CA THR A 16 5.39 31.95 22.03
C THR A 16 4.48 31.42 20.92
N PRO A 17 4.47 30.07 20.66
CA PRO A 17 3.46 29.52 19.79
C PRO A 17 2.10 29.76 20.47
N THR A 18 1.28 30.58 19.85
CA THR A 18 -0.14 30.69 20.18
C THR A 18 -0.75 29.32 19.97
N VAL A 19 -0.93 28.58 21.04
CA VAL A 19 -1.77 27.38 21.03
C VAL A 19 -3.17 27.90 20.73
N ILE A 20 -3.58 27.75 19.49
CA ILE A 20 -4.98 27.88 19.11
C ILE A 20 -5.68 26.67 19.74
N THR A 21 -6.12 26.84 20.98
CA THR A 21 -7.17 26.05 21.59
C THR A 21 -8.49 26.49 20.95
N GLY A 22 -8.58 26.32 19.64
CA GLY A 22 -9.83 26.31 18.96
C GLY A 22 -10.45 24.95 19.25
N ASP A 23 -11.47 24.95 20.04
CA ASP A 23 -12.46 23.88 20.15
C ASP A 23 -13.16 23.77 18.78
N SER A 24 -12.41 23.28 17.77
CA SER A 24 -12.95 22.98 16.45
C SER A 24 -13.65 21.62 16.53
N ARG A 25 -14.66 21.51 17.37
CA ARG A 25 -15.79 20.69 17.04
C ARG A 25 -16.35 21.32 15.78
N LEU A 26 -15.98 20.77 14.62
CA LEU A 26 -16.69 21.04 13.38
C LEU A 26 -18.17 20.84 13.71
N ASP A 27 -18.92 21.95 13.67
CA ASP A 27 -20.34 21.93 13.97
C ASP A 27 -20.99 20.89 13.05
N PRO A 28 -21.56 19.79 13.58
CA PRO A 28 -22.20 18.77 12.76
C PRO A 28 -23.26 19.34 11.82
N LEU A 29 -23.86 20.47 12.16
CA LEU A 29 -24.82 21.20 11.33
C LEU A 29 -24.18 21.87 10.11
N ALA A 30 -22.91 22.26 10.18
CA ALA A 30 -22.18 22.88 9.07
C ALA A 30 -21.79 21.87 7.97
N LEU A 31 -21.81 20.57 8.27
CA LEU A 31 -21.50 19.48 7.34
C LEU A 31 -22.75 18.74 6.82
N GLY A 32 -23.98 19.24 7.09
CA GLY A 32 -25.21 18.58 6.65
C GLY A 32 -25.50 17.25 7.38
N VAL A 33 -24.89 17.01 8.55
CA VAL A 33 -25.10 15.80 9.35
C VAL A 33 -26.37 15.93 10.17
N VAL A 34 -27.50 15.86 9.51
CA VAL A 34 -28.81 15.74 10.18
C VAL A 34 -29.41 14.38 9.84
N GLY A 35 -29.05 13.37 10.62
CA GLY A 35 -29.62 12.02 10.49
C GLY A 35 -29.30 11.15 11.71
N MET A 36 -30.30 10.53 12.23
CA MET A 36 -30.51 9.85 13.50
C MET A 36 -29.49 8.80 14.00
N ASP A 37 -28.34 8.60 13.38
CA ASP A 37 -27.32 7.68 13.89
C ASP A 37 -25.93 8.33 13.83
N ASN A 38 -25.63 9.10 14.87
CA ASN A 38 -24.42 9.94 14.98
C ASN A 38 -23.15 9.12 15.33
N ARG A 39 -23.10 7.83 14.98
CA ARG A 39 -21.95 6.98 15.24
C ARG A 39 -21.05 6.94 14.01
N GLN A 40 -19.79 7.36 14.18
CA GLN A 40 -18.78 7.32 13.13
C GLN A 40 -18.67 5.91 12.53
N ALA A 41 -18.60 5.81 11.21
CA ALA A 41 -18.36 4.54 10.55
C ALA A 41 -16.97 3.97 10.88
N VAL A 42 -16.83 2.67 10.89
CA VAL A 42 -15.54 1.98 11.02
C VAL A 42 -14.92 1.82 9.64
N ILE A 43 -13.66 2.18 9.51
CA ILE A 43 -12.87 2.05 8.27
C ILE A 43 -11.83 0.97 8.45
N ILE A 44 -11.84 -0.02 7.56
CA ILE A 44 -10.93 -1.17 7.60
C ILE A 44 -10.27 -1.33 6.23
N ASP A 45 -8.97 -1.16 6.16
CA ASP A 45 -8.15 -1.41 4.97
C ASP A 45 -7.40 -2.73 5.19
N ILE A 46 -7.89 -3.81 4.57
CA ILE A 46 -7.35 -5.17 4.74
C ILE A 46 -6.31 -5.44 3.66
N GLY A 47 -5.05 -5.17 3.97
CA GLY A 47 -3.92 -5.53 3.11
C GLY A 47 -3.45 -6.99 3.31
N ALA A 48 -2.56 -7.44 2.43
CA ALA A 48 -2.02 -8.80 2.48
C ALA A 48 -1.11 -9.07 3.71
N VAL A 49 -0.46 -8.01 4.23
CA VAL A 49 0.46 -8.09 5.39
C VAL A 49 -0.04 -7.23 6.55
N LEU A 50 -0.54 -6.03 6.27
CA LEU A 50 -0.98 -5.09 7.29
C LEU A 50 -2.44 -4.67 7.07
N THR A 51 -3.20 -4.68 8.14
CA THR A 51 -4.57 -4.12 8.19
C THR A 51 -4.54 -2.82 8.97
N LYS A 52 -5.16 -1.77 8.40
CA LYS A 52 -5.31 -0.47 9.02
C LYS A 52 -6.76 -0.27 9.42
N VAL A 53 -6.99 0.19 10.64
CA VAL A 53 -8.34 0.30 11.19
C VAL A 53 -8.51 1.56 12.04
N GLY A 54 -9.69 2.17 11.99
CA GLY A 54 -10.05 3.37 12.75
C GLY A 54 -11.46 3.85 12.39
N TYR A 55 -11.74 5.12 12.60
CA TYR A 55 -13.07 5.69 12.40
C TYR A 55 -13.09 6.75 11.30
N ALA A 56 -14.25 6.93 10.71
CA ALA A 56 -14.50 7.99 9.73
C ALA A 56 -14.26 9.38 10.34
N GLY A 57 -13.66 10.28 9.55
CA GLY A 57 -13.25 11.61 9.98
C GLY A 57 -11.89 11.67 10.68
N GLU A 58 -11.23 10.54 10.93
CA GLU A 58 -9.87 10.52 11.49
C GLU A 58 -8.83 10.62 10.38
N PHE A 59 -7.71 11.31 10.67
CA PHE A 59 -6.59 11.49 9.73
C PHE A 59 -5.51 10.41 9.84
N VAL A 60 -5.59 9.55 10.87
CA VAL A 60 -4.62 8.50 11.16
C VAL A 60 -5.39 7.26 11.60
N PRO A 61 -5.03 6.05 11.11
CA PRO A 61 -5.61 4.81 11.61
C PRO A 61 -5.35 4.68 13.13
N ARG A 62 -6.33 4.20 13.88
CA ARG A 62 -6.15 3.91 15.31
C ARG A 62 -5.20 2.77 15.57
N ALA A 63 -5.21 1.79 14.67
CA ALA A 63 -4.27 0.69 14.71
C ALA A 63 -3.85 0.28 13.30
N ILE A 64 -2.59 -0.13 13.20
CA ILE A 64 -2.01 -0.83 12.05
C ILE A 64 -1.46 -2.14 12.59
N ILE A 65 -2.06 -3.25 12.19
CA ILE A 65 -1.76 -4.57 12.72
C ILE A 65 -1.42 -5.54 11.60
N ARG A 66 -0.72 -6.63 11.93
CA ARG A 66 -0.49 -7.70 10.96
C ARG A 66 -1.79 -8.41 10.62
N THR A 67 -1.97 -8.73 9.34
CA THR A 67 -3.11 -9.52 8.83
C THR A 67 -2.85 -11.01 9.07
N GLU A 68 -2.55 -11.36 10.31
CA GLU A 68 -2.14 -12.68 10.78
C GLU A 68 -2.83 -13.03 12.09
N LEU A 69 -2.92 -14.31 12.38
CA LEU A 69 -3.50 -14.86 13.61
C LEU A 69 -2.59 -15.95 14.17
N LEU A 70 -2.64 -16.14 15.47
CA LEU A 70 -2.09 -17.34 16.08
C LEU A 70 -3.07 -18.51 15.87
N HIS A 71 -2.58 -19.61 15.30
CA HIS A 71 -3.35 -20.82 15.12
C HIS A 71 -3.57 -21.50 16.49
N ASP A 72 -4.84 -21.82 16.84
CA ASP A 72 -5.19 -22.21 18.20
C ASP A 72 -4.54 -23.53 18.66
N ARG A 73 -4.24 -24.44 17.74
CA ARG A 73 -3.66 -25.76 18.06
C ARG A 73 -2.14 -25.79 18.01
N THR A 74 -1.54 -25.10 17.04
CA THR A 74 -0.07 -25.16 16.81
C THR A 74 0.67 -23.99 17.44
N GLY A 75 -0.04 -22.90 17.76
CA GLY A 75 0.58 -21.64 18.21
C GLY A 75 1.39 -20.91 17.12
N GLU A 76 1.35 -21.41 15.89
CA GLU A 76 2.02 -20.80 14.76
C GLU A 76 1.24 -19.60 14.23
N THR A 77 1.96 -18.63 13.70
CA THR A 77 1.36 -17.48 13.00
C THR A 77 0.87 -17.90 11.62
N VAL A 78 -0.41 -17.68 11.34
CA VAL A 78 -1.05 -17.99 10.06
C VAL A 78 -1.68 -16.74 9.46
N LYS A 79 -1.66 -16.62 8.13
CA LYS A 79 -2.31 -15.52 7.43
C LYS A 79 -3.82 -15.61 7.55
N VAL A 80 -4.48 -14.45 7.71
CA VAL A 80 -5.95 -14.36 7.71
C VAL A 80 -6.51 -14.69 6.33
N LEU A 81 -5.87 -14.15 5.28
CA LEU A 81 -6.26 -14.37 3.88
C LEU A 81 -5.19 -15.23 3.21
N ASP A 82 -5.57 -16.40 2.75
CA ASP A 82 -4.74 -17.32 1.97
C ASP A 82 -5.60 -18.00 0.92
N ASP A 83 -5.10 -18.09 -0.31
CA ASP A 83 -5.83 -18.61 -1.46
C ASP A 83 -6.12 -20.12 -1.38
N ASN A 84 -5.39 -20.83 -0.52
CA ASN A 84 -5.52 -22.28 -0.33
C ASN A 84 -6.52 -22.68 0.76
N LEU A 85 -7.18 -21.70 1.41
CA LEU A 85 -8.13 -21.96 2.47
C LEU A 85 -9.48 -22.47 1.95
N SER A 86 -10.07 -23.41 2.68
CA SER A 86 -11.49 -23.73 2.51
C SER A 86 -12.36 -22.54 2.94
N GLU A 87 -13.59 -22.46 2.43
CA GLU A 87 -14.54 -21.41 2.86
C GLU A 87 -14.79 -21.41 4.37
N GLN A 88 -14.85 -22.58 4.99
CA GLN A 88 -15.07 -22.70 6.42
C GLN A 88 -13.88 -22.19 7.23
N GLU A 89 -12.67 -22.52 6.83
CA GLU A 89 -11.45 -22.05 7.50
C GLU A 89 -11.27 -20.54 7.31
N LEU A 90 -11.51 -20.02 6.09
CA LEU A 90 -11.50 -18.59 5.83
C LEU A 90 -12.51 -17.84 6.71
N TYR A 91 -13.74 -18.34 6.80
CA TYR A 91 -14.78 -17.78 7.67
C TYR A 91 -14.34 -17.74 9.13
N TYR A 92 -13.82 -18.85 9.64
CA TYR A 92 -13.33 -18.96 11.02
C TYR A 92 -12.20 -17.97 11.32
N ARG A 93 -11.20 -17.87 10.43
CA ARG A 93 -10.10 -16.91 10.57
C ARG A 93 -10.60 -15.46 10.54
N LEU A 94 -11.51 -15.14 9.64
CA LEU A 94 -12.10 -13.80 9.57
C LEU A 94 -12.90 -13.46 10.83
N VAL A 95 -13.69 -14.38 11.37
CA VAL A 95 -14.42 -14.17 12.64
C VAL A 95 -13.44 -13.84 13.78
N LYS A 96 -12.38 -14.63 13.91
CA LYS A 96 -11.35 -14.41 14.94
C LYS A 96 -10.66 -13.08 14.76
N PHE A 97 -10.27 -12.74 13.53
CA PHE A 97 -9.60 -11.52 13.19
C PHE A 97 -10.47 -10.27 13.44
N PHE A 98 -11.72 -10.27 12.97
CA PHE A 98 -12.63 -9.15 13.22
C PHE A 98 -12.99 -9.00 14.70
N ARG A 99 -13.08 -10.11 15.45
CA ARG A 99 -13.25 -10.04 16.90
C ARG A 99 -12.09 -9.28 17.55
N GLU A 100 -10.85 -9.60 17.16
CA GLU A 100 -9.68 -8.88 17.64
C GLU A 100 -9.72 -7.39 17.24
N LEU A 101 -10.07 -7.06 16.00
CA LEU A 101 -10.20 -5.68 15.52
C LEU A 101 -11.21 -4.88 16.36
N PHE A 102 -12.43 -5.41 16.53
CA PHE A 102 -13.51 -4.68 17.20
C PHE A 102 -13.28 -4.57 18.70
N PHE A 103 -12.87 -5.64 19.37
CA PHE A 103 -12.84 -5.67 20.83
C PHE A 103 -11.48 -5.27 21.42
N ARG A 104 -10.38 -5.42 20.70
CA ARG A 104 -9.04 -5.08 21.20
C ARG A 104 -8.53 -3.74 20.69
N HIS A 105 -8.75 -3.43 19.40
CA HIS A 105 -8.18 -2.25 18.77
C HIS A 105 -9.16 -1.08 18.67
N LEU A 106 -10.43 -1.34 18.39
CA LEU A 106 -11.44 -0.30 18.26
C LEU A 106 -12.27 -0.08 19.52
N LEU A 107 -12.35 -1.06 20.41
CA LEU A 107 -13.17 -1.06 21.63
C LEU A 107 -14.63 -0.66 21.33
N THR A 108 -15.21 -1.29 20.30
CA THR A 108 -16.56 -1.00 19.81
C THR A 108 -17.31 -2.25 19.40
N VAL A 109 -18.61 -2.13 19.21
CA VAL A 109 -19.48 -3.19 18.70
C VAL A 109 -19.87 -2.86 17.25
N ALA A 110 -19.65 -3.82 16.34
CA ALA A 110 -19.92 -3.64 14.92
C ALA A 110 -21.41 -3.38 14.62
N LYS A 111 -22.34 -3.97 15.40
CA LYS A 111 -23.79 -3.79 15.30
C LYS A 111 -24.24 -2.33 15.30
N ASP A 112 -23.47 -1.48 15.95
CA ASP A 112 -23.83 -0.08 16.12
C ASP A 112 -23.21 0.85 15.08
N ARG A 113 -22.44 0.32 14.13
CA ARG A 113 -21.64 1.14 13.23
C ARG A 113 -21.64 0.64 11.80
N ARG A 114 -21.77 1.56 10.86
CA ARG A 114 -21.52 1.29 9.44
C ARG A 114 -20.06 0.93 9.25
N ILE A 115 -19.76 0.08 8.27
CA ILE A 115 -18.39 -0.38 8.01
C ILE A 115 -18.01 -0.05 6.57
N VAL A 116 -16.83 0.52 6.37
CA VAL A 116 -16.21 0.72 5.07
C VAL A 116 -15.01 -0.21 4.96
N ILE A 117 -15.05 -1.12 4.01
CA ILE A 117 -13.92 -1.99 3.65
C ILE A 117 -13.20 -1.35 2.47
N VAL A 118 -11.96 -0.93 2.69
CA VAL A 118 -11.07 -0.48 1.62
C VAL A 118 -10.40 -1.70 1.02
N GLU A 119 -10.56 -1.91 -0.28
CA GLU A 119 -10.08 -3.11 -0.95
C GLU A 119 -9.32 -2.83 -2.24
N SER A 120 -8.40 -3.72 -2.60
CA SER A 120 -7.76 -3.72 -3.93
C SER A 120 -8.78 -4.08 -5.00
N ILE A 121 -8.61 -3.51 -6.17
CA ILE A 121 -9.39 -3.80 -7.37
C ILE A 121 -9.30 -5.27 -7.81
N LEU A 122 -8.19 -5.94 -7.45
CA LEU A 122 -7.94 -7.34 -7.77
C LEU A 122 -8.44 -8.31 -6.69
N LYS A 123 -9.15 -7.80 -5.67
CA LYS A 123 -9.64 -8.65 -4.58
C LYS A 123 -10.64 -9.68 -5.09
N ARG A 124 -10.41 -10.95 -4.77
CA ARG A 124 -11.30 -12.06 -5.19
C ARG A 124 -12.70 -11.90 -4.60
N THR A 125 -13.72 -12.17 -5.42
CA THR A 125 -15.14 -12.12 -4.99
C THR A 125 -15.42 -13.06 -3.81
N SER A 126 -14.73 -14.21 -3.72
CA SER A 126 -14.84 -15.14 -2.59
C SER A 126 -14.46 -14.48 -1.26
N TYR A 127 -13.39 -13.69 -1.22
CA TYR A 127 -12.99 -12.95 -0.02
C TYR A 127 -14.00 -11.86 0.35
N ARG A 128 -14.49 -11.09 -0.64
CA ARG A 128 -15.52 -10.07 -0.43
C ARG A 128 -16.78 -10.67 0.20
N ASN A 129 -17.27 -11.79 -0.37
CA ASN A 129 -18.44 -12.49 0.15
C ASN A 129 -18.20 -13.09 1.55
N ALA A 130 -17.00 -13.64 1.81
CA ALA A 130 -16.65 -14.16 3.13
C ALA A 130 -16.61 -13.05 4.19
N ILE A 131 -16.02 -11.89 3.86
CA ILE A 131 -15.98 -10.71 4.74
C ILE A 131 -17.41 -10.22 5.01
N ALA A 132 -18.25 -10.05 3.98
CA ALA A 132 -19.63 -9.64 4.14
C ALA A 132 -20.42 -10.62 5.03
N ARG A 133 -20.29 -11.92 4.76
CA ARG A 133 -20.93 -12.98 5.55
C ARG A 133 -20.55 -12.92 7.03
N VAL A 134 -19.28 -12.68 7.33
CA VAL A 134 -18.82 -12.54 8.73
C VAL A 134 -19.39 -11.29 9.36
N LEU A 135 -19.34 -10.14 8.69
CA LEU A 135 -19.80 -8.86 9.22
C LEU A 135 -21.31 -8.84 9.46
N PHE A 136 -22.10 -9.38 8.53
CA PHE A 136 -23.55 -9.42 8.68
C PHE A 136 -24.04 -10.53 9.61
N ASN A 137 -23.52 -11.75 9.45
CA ASN A 137 -24.09 -12.92 10.15
C ASN A 137 -23.51 -13.13 11.56
N THR A 138 -22.27 -12.67 11.82
CA THR A 138 -21.63 -12.86 13.14
C THR A 138 -21.57 -11.57 13.95
N PHE A 139 -21.34 -10.44 13.30
CA PHE A 139 -21.15 -9.16 13.99
C PHE A 139 -22.36 -8.22 13.89
N ASP A 140 -23.41 -8.63 13.22
CA ASP A 140 -24.68 -7.87 13.09
C ASP A 140 -24.50 -6.45 12.54
N ALA A 141 -23.51 -6.20 11.68
CA ALA A 141 -23.28 -4.89 11.09
C ALA A 141 -24.55 -4.38 10.36
N PRO A 142 -24.93 -3.11 10.51
CA PRO A 142 -26.11 -2.55 9.83
C PRO A 142 -25.90 -2.41 8.34
N SER A 143 -24.70 -2.00 7.92
CA SER A 143 -24.33 -1.89 6.50
C SER A 143 -22.84 -1.97 6.29
N VAL A 144 -22.45 -2.43 5.10
CA VAL A 144 -21.03 -2.56 4.68
C VAL A 144 -20.86 -1.95 3.29
N LEU A 145 -19.88 -1.06 3.13
CA LEU A 145 -19.44 -0.56 1.83
C LEU A 145 -18.09 -1.19 1.48
N PHE A 146 -17.97 -1.73 0.28
CA PHE A 146 -16.69 -2.14 -0.31
C PHE A 146 -16.24 -1.05 -1.27
N ALA A 147 -15.12 -0.38 -0.98
CA ALA A 147 -14.66 0.76 -1.73
C ALA A 147 -13.24 0.55 -2.29
N PRO A 148 -12.99 0.93 -3.57
CA PRO A 148 -11.72 0.67 -4.23
C PRO A 148 -10.61 1.57 -3.68
N SER A 149 -9.51 0.95 -3.22
CA SER A 149 -8.37 1.63 -2.61
C SER A 149 -7.75 2.70 -3.51
N HIS A 150 -7.67 2.44 -4.81
CA HIS A 150 -7.08 3.36 -5.79
C HIS A 150 -7.88 4.65 -5.92
N LEU A 151 -9.22 4.56 -6.00
CA LEU A 151 -10.08 5.74 -6.06
C LEU A 151 -10.00 6.52 -4.75
N LEU A 152 -10.10 5.83 -3.63
CA LEU A 152 -10.01 6.46 -2.31
C LEU A 152 -8.66 7.16 -2.10
N ALA A 153 -7.58 6.63 -2.64
CA ALA A 153 -6.25 7.25 -2.54
C ALA A 153 -6.18 8.66 -3.16
N THR A 154 -7.08 9.03 -4.08
CA THR A 154 -7.11 10.37 -4.68
C THR A 154 -7.68 11.45 -3.76
N PHE A 155 -8.52 11.07 -2.79
CA PHE A 155 -9.24 12.00 -1.92
C PHE A 155 -8.34 12.87 -1.04
N PRO A 156 -7.32 12.31 -0.35
CA PRO A 156 -6.40 13.11 0.46
C PRO A 156 -5.59 14.13 -0.35
N PHE A 157 -5.43 13.89 -1.66
CA PHE A 157 -4.75 14.81 -2.58
C PHE A 157 -5.69 15.84 -3.21
N GLY A 158 -7.01 15.66 -3.05
CA GLY A 158 -8.02 16.57 -3.61
C GLY A 158 -8.03 16.62 -5.14
N VAL A 159 -7.74 15.47 -5.80
CA VAL A 159 -7.62 15.41 -7.26
C VAL A 159 -8.63 14.43 -7.86
N SER A 160 -9.21 14.82 -8.99
CA SER A 160 -10.15 14.00 -9.77
C SER A 160 -9.43 13.21 -10.90
N ASN A 161 -8.22 13.61 -11.27
CA ASN A 161 -7.43 12.97 -12.32
C ASN A 161 -6.09 12.55 -11.73
N ALA A 162 -5.77 11.27 -11.77
CA ALA A 162 -4.51 10.73 -11.29
C ALA A 162 -4.19 9.37 -11.94
N LEU A 163 -2.91 9.08 -12.08
CA LEU A 163 -2.42 7.72 -12.27
C LEU A 163 -2.03 7.15 -10.91
N VAL A 164 -2.84 6.26 -10.38
CA VAL A 164 -2.58 5.64 -9.08
C VAL A 164 -1.79 4.35 -9.28
N ILE A 165 -0.63 4.29 -8.65
CA ILE A 165 0.28 3.15 -8.69
C ILE A 165 0.37 2.57 -7.30
N ASP A 166 -0.11 1.35 -7.13
CA ASP A 166 0.00 0.59 -5.88
C ASP A 166 1.06 -0.50 -6.04
N VAL A 167 2.15 -0.39 -5.27
CA VAL A 167 3.16 -1.45 -5.18
C VAL A 167 3.01 -2.10 -3.80
N GLY A 168 2.11 -3.08 -3.77
CA GLY A 168 1.74 -3.81 -2.57
C GLY A 168 2.71 -4.93 -2.20
N TYR A 169 2.23 -5.87 -1.38
CA TYR A 169 3.00 -7.05 -1.01
C TYR A 169 2.98 -8.14 -2.09
N SER A 170 1.79 -8.49 -2.58
CA SER A 170 1.60 -9.60 -3.53
C SER A 170 1.61 -9.17 -4.98
N GLU A 171 1.29 -7.92 -5.26
CA GLU A 171 0.99 -7.42 -6.60
C GLU A 171 1.31 -5.94 -6.74
N THR A 172 1.50 -5.51 -7.97
CA THR A 172 1.55 -4.12 -8.38
C THR A 172 0.40 -3.83 -9.33
N THR A 173 -0.29 -2.72 -9.13
CA THR A 173 -1.38 -2.25 -10.00
C THR A 173 -1.15 -0.80 -10.42
N VAL A 174 -1.47 -0.52 -11.67
CA VAL A 174 -1.41 0.83 -12.27
C VAL A 174 -2.80 1.15 -12.79
N VAL A 175 -3.45 2.13 -12.17
CA VAL A 175 -4.86 2.44 -12.42
C VAL A 175 -5.01 3.91 -12.80
N PRO A 176 -5.36 4.23 -14.05
CA PRO A 176 -5.74 5.59 -14.42
C PRO A 176 -7.11 5.95 -13.85
N ILE A 177 -7.25 7.14 -13.30
CA ILE A 177 -8.48 7.73 -12.81
C ILE A 177 -8.68 9.05 -13.55
N LEU A 178 -9.84 9.21 -14.19
CA LEU A 178 -10.23 10.40 -14.93
C LEU A 178 -11.58 10.90 -14.42
N GLU A 179 -11.63 12.16 -14.01
CA GLU A 179 -12.83 12.82 -13.48
C GLU A 179 -13.52 12.02 -12.35
N GLY A 180 -12.69 11.39 -11.51
CA GLY A 180 -13.17 10.55 -10.41
C GLY A 180 -13.65 9.16 -10.83
N VAL A 181 -13.49 8.78 -12.10
CA VAL A 181 -13.88 7.47 -12.63
C VAL A 181 -12.65 6.59 -12.84
N THR A 182 -12.69 5.38 -12.33
CA THR A 182 -11.64 4.37 -12.51
C THR A 182 -11.69 3.79 -13.91
N MET A 183 -10.60 3.90 -14.65
CA MET A 183 -10.47 3.44 -16.03
C MET A 183 -10.02 1.97 -16.07
N LEU A 184 -10.95 1.03 -15.88
CA LEU A 184 -10.65 -0.41 -15.74
C LEU A 184 -10.03 -1.05 -16.99
N TYR A 185 -10.39 -0.61 -18.19
CA TYR A 185 -9.84 -1.15 -19.44
C TYR A 185 -8.36 -0.79 -19.65
N GLN A 186 -7.87 0.23 -18.93
CA GLN A 186 -6.49 0.70 -18.97
C GLN A 186 -5.67 0.22 -17.77
N LEU A 187 -6.27 -0.58 -16.88
CA LEU A 187 -5.60 -1.19 -15.75
C LEU A 187 -4.45 -2.09 -16.25
N GLU A 188 -3.27 -1.90 -15.67
CA GLU A 188 -2.12 -2.81 -15.81
C GLU A 188 -1.77 -3.41 -14.46
N THR A 189 -1.34 -4.67 -14.48
CA THR A 189 -1.00 -5.41 -13.26
C THR A 189 0.26 -6.24 -13.42
N SER A 190 0.96 -6.45 -12.32
CA SER A 190 2.09 -7.37 -12.23
C SER A 190 2.07 -8.12 -10.90
N CYS A 191 2.63 -9.31 -10.87
CA CYS A 191 2.86 -10.05 -9.63
C CYS A 191 4.06 -9.52 -8.82
N ILE A 192 4.85 -8.57 -9.37
CA ILE A 192 5.97 -7.97 -8.66
C ILE A 192 5.43 -7.08 -7.52
N GLY A 193 5.77 -7.45 -6.29
CA GLY A 193 5.48 -6.72 -5.06
C GLY A 193 6.58 -6.99 -4.04
N ALA A 194 6.37 -6.59 -2.77
CA ALA A 194 7.35 -6.79 -1.71
C ALA A 194 7.72 -8.28 -1.53
N LYS A 195 6.79 -9.21 -1.78
CA LYS A 195 7.05 -10.66 -1.76
C LYS A 195 8.17 -11.08 -2.73
N TYR A 196 8.22 -10.47 -3.92
CA TYR A 196 9.29 -10.74 -4.89
C TYR A 196 10.62 -10.13 -4.47
N LEU A 197 10.59 -8.96 -3.81
CA LEU A 197 11.78 -8.35 -3.19
C LEU A 197 12.33 -9.25 -2.08
N GLU A 198 11.49 -9.74 -1.18
CA GLU A 198 11.88 -10.67 -0.12
C GLU A 198 12.48 -11.95 -0.70
N LYS A 199 11.88 -12.50 -1.76
CA LYS A 199 12.40 -13.68 -2.45
C LYS A 199 13.80 -13.40 -3.03
N ARG A 200 14.00 -12.27 -3.70
CA ARG A 200 15.31 -11.86 -4.25
C ARG A 200 16.33 -11.64 -3.13
N VAL A 201 15.94 -11.00 -2.03
CA VAL A 201 16.80 -10.85 -0.83
C VAL A 201 17.20 -12.21 -0.29
N TYR A 202 16.27 -13.14 -0.16
CA TYR A 202 16.55 -14.50 0.30
C TYR A 202 17.57 -15.24 -0.60
N GLU A 203 17.33 -15.22 -1.92
CA GLU A 203 18.23 -15.85 -2.91
C GLU A 203 19.66 -15.28 -2.82
N LEU A 204 19.77 -13.95 -2.72
CA LEU A 204 21.07 -13.28 -2.58
C LEU A 204 21.72 -13.52 -1.21
N LEU A 205 20.95 -13.60 -0.13
CA LEU A 205 21.45 -13.95 1.20
C LEU A 205 22.01 -15.37 1.24
N ARG A 206 21.32 -16.33 0.64
CA ARG A 206 21.83 -17.72 0.53
C ARG A 206 23.12 -17.81 -0.24
N LYS A 207 23.36 -16.91 -1.20
CA LYS A 207 24.55 -16.89 -2.02
C LYS A 207 25.71 -16.10 -1.42
N TYR A 208 25.44 -14.95 -0.80
CA TYR A 208 26.45 -13.98 -0.39
C TYR A 208 26.38 -13.60 1.10
N GLY A 209 25.28 -13.87 1.78
CA GLY A 209 25.10 -13.57 3.19
C GLY A 209 25.95 -14.46 4.09
N LYS A 210 26.26 -13.96 5.28
CA LYS A 210 27.04 -14.69 6.29
C LYS A 210 26.42 -14.51 7.66
N VAL A 211 26.60 -15.49 8.51
CA VAL A 211 26.28 -15.42 9.93
C VAL A 211 27.58 -15.36 10.74
N LEU A 212 27.71 -14.30 11.51
CA LEU A 212 28.79 -14.13 12.47
C LEU A 212 28.34 -14.75 13.79
N THR A 213 29.05 -15.79 14.21
CA THR A 213 28.77 -16.50 15.48
C THR A 213 29.29 -15.71 16.69
N LEU A 214 28.87 -16.09 17.90
CA LEU A 214 29.40 -15.52 19.15
C LEU A 214 30.92 -15.64 19.30
N LEU A 215 31.50 -16.66 18.68
CA LEU A 215 32.96 -16.89 18.69
C LEU A 215 33.74 -16.02 17.69
N GLY A 216 33.01 -15.14 16.94
CA GLY A 216 33.62 -14.28 15.93
C GLY A 216 33.92 -14.98 14.60
N THR A 217 33.49 -16.23 14.40
CA THR A 217 33.65 -16.97 13.15
C THR A 217 32.49 -16.70 12.20
N GLU A 218 32.81 -16.56 10.92
CA GLU A 218 31.80 -16.42 9.87
C GLU A 218 31.42 -17.78 9.28
N ARG A 219 30.13 -18.01 9.07
CA ARG A 219 29.60 -19.17 8.33
C ARG A 219 28.54 -18.76 7.31
N SER A 220 28.34 -19.59 6.30
CA SER A 220 27.21 -19.43 5.38
C SER A 220 25.89 -19.76 6.08
N LEU A 221 24.77 -19.28 5.51
CA LEU A 221 23.42 -19.62 5.98
C LEU A 221 23.14 -21.11 5.74
N THR A 222 22.47 -21.74 6.71
CA THR A 222 22.02 -23.14 6.68
C THR A 222 20.51 -23.20 6.53
N ASP A 223 19.95 -24.41 6.34
CA ASP A 223 18.52 -24.60 6.22
C ASP A 223 17.78 -24.35 7.57
N ASP A 224 18.45 -24.54 8.70
CA ASP A 224 17.90 -24.17 10.01
C ASP A 224 17.74 -22.66 10.17
N ASP A 225 18.61 -21.88 9.55
CA ASP A 225 18.50 -20.42 9.54
C ASP A 225 17.25 -19.94 8.78
N ASP A 226 16.76 -20.72 7.80
CA ASP A 226 15.54 -20.37 7.04
C ASP A 226 14.29 -20.34 7.91
N ILE A 227 14.23 -21.19 8.95
CA ILE A 227 13.15 -21.20 9.93
C ILE A 227 13.13 -19.87 10.69
N LEU A 228 14.33 -19.43 11.12
CA LEU A 228 14.48 -18.18 11.87
C LEU A 228 14.20 -16.96 11.01
N LEU A 229 14.68 -16.93 9.74
CA LEU A 229 14.40 -15.86 8.78
C LEU A 229 12.91 -15.64 8.59
N LYS A 230 12.13 -16.73 8.51
CA LYS A 230 10.67 -16.67 8.35
C LYS A 230 9.96 -16.27 9.64
N LYS A 231 10.32 -16.90 10.77
CA LYS A 231 9.66 -16.69 12.06
C LYS A 231 9.79 -15.26 12.56
N GLU A 232 10.94 -14.64 12.36
CA GLU A 232 11.23 -13.29 12.83
C GLU A 232 11.01 -12.20 11.74
N HIS A 233 10.45 -12.56 10.58
CA HIS A 233 10.20 -11.65 9.45
C HIS A 233 11.45 -10.87 9.01
N ILE A 234 12.64 -11.47 9.11
CA ILE A 234 13.92 -10.80 8.85
C ILE A 234 14.05 -10.30 7.42
N LEU A 235 13.48 -11.05 6.44
CA LEU A 235 13.51 -10.63 5.04
C LEU A 235 12.72 -9.34 4.81
N GLU A 236 11.54 -9.22 5.44
CA GLU A 236 10.74 -7.99 5.42
C GLU A 236 11.51 -6.84 6.05
N ASP A 237 12.16 -7.08 7.23
CA ASP A 237 12.95 -6.06 7.92
C ASP A 237 14.12 -5.57 7.05
N ILE A 238 14.81 -6.46 6.34
CA ILE A 238 15.86 -6.11 5.39
C ILE A 238 15.30 -5.25 4.25
N VAL A 239 14.19 -5.66 3.62
CA VAL A 239 13.57 -4.92 2.53
C VAL A 239 13.15 -3.53 2.97
N VAL A 240 12.47 -3.41 4.10
CA VAL A 240 11.89 -2.14 4.57
C VAL A 240 12.97 -1.17 5.07
N ARG A 241 13.96 -1.64 5.79
CA ARG A 241 14.93 -0.77 6.48
C ARG A 241 16.21 -0.53 5.69
N PHE A 242 16.63 -1.47 4.88
CA PHE A 242 17.99 -1.44 4.31
C PHE A 242 18.03 -1.45 2.79
N CYS A 243 17.01 -1.97 2.08
CA CYS A 243 16.98 -1.92 0.63
C CYS A 243 16.69 -0.50 0.11
N PHE A 244 17.21 -0.21 -1.07
CA PHE A 244 16.99 1.07 -1.74
C PHE A 244 17.13 0.89 -3.26
N ALA A 245 16.40 1.73 -4.01
CA ALA A 245 16.55 1.82 -5.46
C ALA A 245 17.74 2.73 -5.78
N THR A 246 18.73 2.19 -6.46
CA THR A 246 19.92 2.93 -6.88
C THR A 246 19.63 3.81 -8.11
N ARG A 247 20.56 4.71 -8.49
CA ARG A 247 20.43 5.53 -9.68
C ARG A 247 20.35 4.66 -10.93
N MET A 248 19.61 5.14 -11.94
CA MET A 248 19.34 4.38 -13.17
C MET A 248 20.60 3.84 -13.84
N ASP A 249 21.63 4.69 -14.01
CA ASP A 249 22.88 4.29 -14.69
C ASP A 249 23.55 3.12 -13.97
N ARG A 250 23.65 3.22 -12.63
CA ARG A 250 24.22 2.19 -11.80
C ARG A 250 23.37 0.90 -11.83
N GLY A 251 22.05 1.04 -11.76
CA GLY A 251 21.14 -0.10 -11.85
C GLY A 251 21.26 -0.85 -13.19
N LYS A 252 21.36 -0.12 -14.31
CA LYS A 252 21.58 -0.74 -15.63
C LYS A 252 22.94 -1.46 -15.71
N MET A 253 24.00 -0.96 -15.07
CA MET A 253 25.28 -1.67 -14.96
C MET A 253 25.14 -2.97 -14.17
N ILE A 254 24.39 -2.95 -13.04
CA ILE A 254 24.12 -4.13 -12.23
C ILE A 254 23.35 -5.17 -13.05
N GLN A 255 22.28 -4.77 -13.74
CA GLN A 255 21.49 -5.66 -14.61
C GLN A 255 22.36 -6.25 -15.73
N ALA A 256 23.18 -5.44 -16.40
CA ALA A 256 24.09 -5.87 -17.45
C ALA A 256 25.18 -6.83 -16.98
N SER A 257 25.55 -6.79 -15.69
CA SER A 257 26.49 -7.74 -15.08
C SER A 257 25.85 -9.10 -14.76
N GLU A 258 24.53 -9.25 -14.95
CA GLU A 258 23.77 -10.44 -14.56
C GLU A 258 23.94 -10.76 -13.06
N TYR A 259 24.04 -9.72 -12.22
CA TYR A 259 24.24 -9.84 -10.77
C TYR A 259 25.49 -10.67 -10.39
N ASN A 260 26.54 -10.61 -11.20
CA ASN A 260 27.81 -11.24 -10.92
C ASN A 260 28.80 -10.20 -10.33
N PRO A 261 29.21 -10.34 -9.04
CA PRO A 261 30.12 -9.39 -8.40
C PRO A 261 31.56 -9.45 -8.93
N GLU A 262 31.93 -10.49 -9.70
CA GLU A 262 33.24 -10.62 -10.33
C GLU A 262 33.36 -9.77 -11.61
N ARG A 263 32.25 -9.31 -12.18
CA ARG A 263 32.23 -8.41 -13.32
C ARG A 263 32.50 -6.96 -12.85
N GLU A 264 32.89 -6.11 -13.77
CA GLU A 264 33.18 -4.70 -13.49
C GLU A 264 31.91 -3.95 -13.08
N ILE A 265 31.64 -3.92 -11.77
CA ILE A 265 30.52 -3.23 -11.14
C ILE A 265 31.06 -2.17 -10.19
N PRO A 266 30.40 -1.00 -10.08
CA PRO A 266 30.77 -0.01 -9.07
C PRO A 266 30.74 -0.60 -7.66
N LYS A 267 31.69 -0.20 -6.81
CA LYS A 267 31.82 -0.69 -5.42
C LYS A 267 30.47 -0.70 -4.70
N ALA A 268 30.13 -1.85 -4.13
CA ALA A 268 28.91 -2.02 -3.34
C ALA A 268 28.86 -1.07 -2.13
N PRO A 269 27.65 -0.70 -1.66
CA PRO A 269 27.47 0.00 -0.39
C PRO A 269 27.99 -0.81 0.80
N CYS A 270 28.07 -0.18 1.98
CA CYS A 270 28.51 -0.85 3.20
C CYS A 270 27.56 -1.99 3.58
N ASP A 271 28.13 -3.05 4.14
CA ASP A 271 27.38 -4.16 4.73
C ASP A 271 26.59 -3.69 5.96
N VAL A 272 25.51 -4.40 6.27
CA VAL A 272 24.70 -4.18 7.46
C VAL A 272 24.70 -5.44 8.31
N ARG A 273 24.69 -5.29 9.63
CA ARG A 273 24.61 -6.38 10.59
C ARG A 273 23.31 -6.30 11.37
N LEU A 274 22.64 -7.43 11.48
CA LEU A 274 21.36 -7.58 12.20
C LEU A 274 21.51 -8.66 13.26
N PRO A 275 20.88 -8.51 14.44
CA PRO A 275 20.77 -9.62 15.39
C PRO A 275 20.12 -10.84 14.70
N PHE A 276 20.64 -12.02 14.92
CA PHE A 276 20.18 -13.25 14.29
C PHE A 276 20.46 -14.45 15.19
N GLY A 277 19.42 -14.95 15.84
CA GLY A 277 19.58 -15.95 16.89
C GLY A 277 20.56 -15.48 17.97
N GLU A 278 21.56 -16.29 18.26
CA GLU A 278 22.64 -15.93 19.20
C GLU A 278 23.79 -15.11 18.56
N GLY A 279 23.78 -14.91 17.24
CA GLY A 279 24.81 -14.22 16.47
C GLY A 279 24.32 -12.99 15.74
N MET A 280 24.99 -12.69 14.63
CA MET A 280 24.65 -11.55 13.76
C MET A 280 24.59 -12.01 12.30
N LEU A 281 23.51 -11.66 11.61
CA LEU A 281 23.42 -11.79 10.16
C LEU A 281 24.14 -10.61 9.50
N VAL A 282 25.12 -10.91 8.68
CA VAL A 282 25.82 -9.94 7.84
C VAL A 282 25.13 -9.90 6.48
N VAL A 283 24.53 -8.77 6.15
CA VAL A 283 23.88 -8.50 4.89
C VAL A 283 24.83 -7.66 4.02
N PRO A 284 25.47 -8.24 3.00
CA PRO A 284 26.33 -7.51 2.09
C PRO A 284 25.62 -6.33 1.44
N GLY A 285 26.36 -5.24 1.24
CA GLY A 285 25.80 -4.01 0.65
C GLY A 285 25.20 -4.21 -0.74
N LEU A 286 25.74 -5.15 -1.53
CA LEU A 286 25.22 -5.52 -2.83
C LEU A 286 23.76 -6.01 -2.77
N ILE A 287 23.37 -6.76 -1.74
CA ILE A 287 22.02 -7.27 -1.58
C ILE A 287 21.00 -6.13 -1.45
N ARG A 288 21.40 -5.07 -0.75
CA ARG A 288 20.56 -3.93 -0.44
C ARG A 288 20.11 -3.14 -1.67
N GLU A 289 20.95 -3.08 -2.72
CA GLU A 289 20.62 -2.39 -3.96
C GLU A 289 20.14 -3.35 -5.07
N TRP A 290 20.72 -4.54 -5.18
CA TRP A 290 20.38 -5.49 -6.24
C TRP A 290 18.96 -6.03 -6.12
N SER A 291 18.46 -6.14 -4.89
CA SER A 291 17.10 -6.62 -4.65
C SER A 291 16.05 -5.69 -5.24
N ALA A 292 16.28 -4.38 -5.22
CA ALA A 292 15.33 -3.39 -5.75
C ALA A 292 15.24 -3.40 -7.28
N GLU A 293 16.27 -3.89 -7.97
CA GLU A 293 16.31 -3.90 -9.44
C GLU A 293 15.20 -4.75 -10.06
N ILE A 294 14.68 -5.76 -9.34
CA ILE A 294 13.56 -6.61 -9.83
C ILE A 294 12.31 -5.80 -10.23
N ILE A 295 12.14 -4.60 -9.69
CA ILE A 295 11.02 -3.70 -10.04
C ILE A 295 11.24 -3.06 -11.42
N PHE A 296 12.49 -2.88 -11.80
CA PHE A 296 12.93 -2.14 -12.98
C PHE A 296 13.52 -3.05 -14.08
N GLU A 297 13.71 -4.32 -13.78
CA GLU A 297 14.17 -5.32 -14.76
C GLU A 297 13.12 -5.58 -15.82
N GLU A 298 13.59 -5.73 -17.05
CA GLU A 298 12.79 -6.23 -18.17
C GLU A 298 13.16 -7.69 -18.40
N ASN A 299 12.17 -8.56 -18.39
CA ASN A 299 12.32 -9.93 -18.81
C ASN A 299 11.15 -10.34 -19.71
N ASP A 300 11.27 -11.50 -20.38
CA ASP A 300 10.29 -11.95 -21.37
C ASP A 300 8.91 -12.26 -20.76
N ASP A 301 8.88 -12.64 -19.48
CA ASP A 301 7.66 -13.10 -18.81
C ASP A 301 6.95 -11.99 -18.01
N ILE A 302 7.69 -11.03 -17.47
CA ILE A 302 7.16 -10.05 -16.52
C ILE A 302 7.59 -8.63 -16.91
N LYS A 303 6.61 -7.77 -17.15
CA LYS A 303 6.84 -6.35 -17.43
C LYS A 303 7.41 -5.62 -16.23
N SER A 304 8.39 -4.76 -16.46
CA SER A 304 8.88 -3.83 -15.45
C SER A 304 7.81 -2.78 -15.08
N LEU A 305 7.94 -2.18 -13.89
CA LEU A 305 7.01 -1.13 -13.48
C LEU A 305 6.94 0.06 -14.45
N PRO A 306 8.05 0.57 -15.00
CA PRO A 306 8.00 1.61 -16.04
C PRO A 306 7.20 1.20 -17.27
N GLN A 307 7.31 -0.05 -17.72
CA GLN A 307 6.55 -0.58 -18.87
C GLN A 307 5.05 -0.64 -18.56
N LEU A 308 4.66 -1.14 -17.38
CA LEU A 308 3.25 -1.15 -16.94
C LEU A 308 2.64 0.25 -16.98
N ILE A 309 3.37 1.24 -16.47
CA ILE A 309 2.93 2.64 -16.46
C ILE A 309 2.72 3.17 -17.88
N LEU A 310 3.69 2.94 -18.76
CA LEU A 310 3.62 3.43 -20.12
C LEU A 310 2.55 2.71 -20.95
N ASP A 311 2.32 1.43 -20.71
CA ASP A 311 1.25 0.68 -21.35
C ASP A 311 -0.14 1.18 -20.90
N ALA A 312 -0.34 1.41 -19.60
CA ALA A 312 -1.57 1.98 -19.07
C ALA A 312 -1.86 3.36 -19.70
N ILE A 313 -0.84 4.24 -19.74
CA ILE A 313 -0.95 5.57 -20.35
C ILE A 313 -1.21 5.49 -21.84
N TYR A 314 -0.56 4.57 -22.54
CA TYR A 314 -0.75 4.40 -23.99
C TYR A 314 -2.19 4.04 -24.35
N ARG A 315 -2.86 3.24 -23.51
CA ARG A 315 -4.27 2.87 -23.69
C ARG A 315 -5.26 3.99 -23.32
N CYS A 316 -4.81 5.01 -22.59
CA CYS A 316 -5.66 6.16 -22.25
C CYS A 316 -5.91 7.08 -23.46
N PRO A 317 -7.01 7.85 -23.45
CA PRO A 317 -7.27 8.92 -24.42
C PRO A 317 -6.08 9.89 -24.51
N ILE A 318 -5.81 10.38 -25.71
CA ILE A 318 -4.61 11.19 -25.99
C ILE A 318 -4.53 12.45 -25.12
N ASP A 319 -5.65 13.12 -24.92
CA ASP A 319 -5.82 14.33 -24.11
C ASP A 319 -5.61 14.11 -22.60
N ALA A 320 -5.79 12.87 -22.14
CA ALA A 320 -5.60 12.48 -20.75
C ALA A 320 -4.14 12.11 -20.42
N ARG A 321 -3.37 11.60 -21.38
CA ARG A 321 -2.05 11.00 -21.15
C ARG A 321 -1.08 11.92 -20.41
N ARG A 322 -0.96 13.16 -20.85
CA ARG A 322 -0.08 14.15 -20.21
C ARG A 322 -0.56 14.48 -18.80
N LYS A 323 -1.87 14.69 -18.62
CA LYS A 323 -2.46 15.00 -17.31
C LYS A 323 -2.16 13.90 -16.29
N LEU A 324 -2.28 12.63 -16.71
CA LEU A 324 -2.04 11.48 -15.85
C LEU A 324 -0.57 11.34 -15.46
N LEU A 325 0.37 11.55 -16.38
CA LEU A 325 1.82 11.52 -16.07
C LEU A 325 2.28 12.73 -15.25
N ASP A 326 1.55 13.86 -15.29
CA ASP A 326 1.77 15.01 -14.41
C ASP A 326 1.06 14.88 -13.04
N SER A 327 0.32 13.78 -12.80
CA SER A 327 -0.47 13.54 -11.58
C SER A 327 -0.40 12.09 -11.09
N ILE A 328 0.81 11.61 -10.81
CA ILE A 328 1.02 10.25 -10.32
C ILE A 328 0.92 10.21 -8.79
N ILE A 329 0.11 9.29 -8.28
CA ILE A 329 0.00 8.97 -6.84
C ILE A 329 0.63 7.59 -6.62
N LEU A 330 1.59 7.54 -5.70
CA LEU A 330 2.26 6.31 -5.29
C LEU A 330 1.70 5.83 -3.95
N ILE A 331 1.11 4.65 -3.92
CA ILE A 331 0.63 3.96 -2.72
C ILE A 331 1.28 2.58 -2.59
N GLY A 332 1.08 1.92 -1.46
CA GLY A 332 1.77 0.67 -1.12
C GLY A 332 3.13 0.89 -0.45
N GLY A 333 3.49 -0.01 0.45
CA GLY A 333 4.70 0.10 1.28
C GLY A 333 5.99 0.16 0.48
N THR A 334 6.09 -0.61 -0.59
CA THR A 334 7.29 -0.71 -1.45
C THR A 334 7.64 0.63 -2.11
N THR A 335 6.66 1.49 -2.39
CA THR A 335 6.91 2.81 -3.00
C THR A 335 7.66 3.77 -2.07
N ARG A 336 7.75 3.45 -0.77
CA ARG A 336 8.50 4.25 0.23
C ARG A 336 9.99 3.92 0.27
N MET A 337 10.42 2.91 -0.46
CA MET A 337 11.84 2.58 -0.58
C MET A 337 12.64 3.80 -1.01
N LYS A 338 13.79 4.02 -0.37
CA LYS A 338 14.67 5.15 -0.70
C LYS A 338 15.08 5.10 -2.17
N GLY A 339 15.02 6.23 -2.85
CA GLY A 339 15.39 6.35 -4.27
C GLY A 339 14.29 5.89 -5.26
N PHE A 340 13.24 5.20 -4.81
CA PHE A 340 12.21 4.60 -5.67
C PHE A 340 11.60 5.61 -6.66
N SER A 341 11.05 6.71 -6.18
CA SER A 341 10.36 7.69 -7.05
C SER A 341 11.32 8.42 -8.01
N ALA A 342 12.56 8.67 -7.58
CA ALA A 342 13.57 9.27 -8.44
C ALA A 342 13.95 8.30 -9.58
N ARG A 343 14.27 7.04 -9.20
CA ARG A 343 14.58 5.99 -10.18
C ARG A 343 13.42 5.77 -11.16
N LEU A 344 12.20 5.67 -10.66
CA LEU A 344 11.02 5.46 -11.49
C LEU A 344 10.81 6.61 -12.49
N ARG A 345 11.02 7.86 -12.06
CA ARG A 345 10.97 9.02 -12.94
C ARG A 345 11.99 8.93 -14.07
N ASP A 346 13.24 8.60 -13.73
CA ASP A 346 14.33 8.53 -14.72
C ASP A 346 14.08 7.40 -15.74
N GLU A 347 13.58 6.25 -15.30
CA GLU A 347 13.23 5.12 -16.19
C GLU A 347 12.08 5.49 -17.14
N ILE A 348 11.00 6.13 -16.63
CA ILE A 348 9.88 6.57 -17.47
C ILE A 348 10.37 7.61 -18.50
N LEU A 349 11.12 8.62 -18.08
CA LEU A 349 11.62 9.67 -18.99
C LEU A 349 12.55 9.09 -20.06
N ARG A 350 13.43 8.17 -19.69
CA ARG A 350 14.28 7.46 -20.63
C ARG A 350 13.45 6.69 -21.66
N SER A 351 12.46 5.92 -21.23
CA SER A 351 11.60 5.15 -22.11
C SER A 351 10.76 6.02 -23.04
N LEU A 352 10.36 7.23 -22.60
CA LEU A 352 9.69 8.23 -23.44
C LEU A 352 10.59 8.82 -24.53
N THR A 353 11.91 8.72 -24.40
CA THR A 353 12.88 9.28 -25.37
C THR A 353 13.57 8.24 -26.23
N ALA A 354 13.79 7.03 -25.73
CA ALA A 354 14.69 6.05 -26.34
C ALA A 354 14.04 4.69 -26.68
N SER A 355 12.73 4.52 -26.47
CA SER A 355 12.04 3.25 -26.73
C SER A 355 10.93 3.39 -27.78
N ALA A 356 10.22 2.29 -28.05
CA ALA A 356 9.04 2.29 -28.92
C ALA A 356 7.94 3.27 -28.43
N TYR A 357 7.94 3.64 -27.15
CA TYR A 357 7.03 4.64 -26.60
C TYR A 357 7.34 6.06 -27.08
N ALA A 358 8.59 6.36 -27.49
CA ALA A 358 8.99 7.68 -27.97
C ALA A 358 8.14 8.13 -29.18
N ILE A 359 7.78 7.20 -30.05
CA ILE A 359 6.97 7.50 -31.25
C ILE A 359 5.53 7.89 -30.86
N LYS A 360 4.99 7.26 -29.83
CA LYS A 360 3.57 7.35 -29.46
C LYS A 360 3.30 8.31 -28.29
N LEU A 361 4.28 8.52 -27.43
CA LEU A 361 4.20 9.31 -26.20
C LEU A 361 5.29 10.40 -26.11
N GLY A 362 6.16 10.54 -27.10
CA GLY A 362 7.34 11.41 -27.09
C GLY A 362 7.07 12.92 -26.90
N ASN A 363 5.82 13.35 -27.01
CA ASN A 363 5.42 14.74 -26.68
C ASN A 363 5.40 15.02 -25.17
N ILE A 364 5.49 13.97 -24.32
CA ILE A 364 5.45 14.09 -22.86
C ILE A 364 6.88 14.18 -22.36
N LYS A 365 7.22 15.33 -21.73
CA LYS A 365 8.58 15.63 -21.25
C LYS A 365 8.69 15.72 -19.73
N SER A 366 7.57 15.56 -19.01
CA SER A 366 7.53 15.68 -17.56
C SER A 366 6.75 14.55 -16.92
N VAL A 367 7.22 14.14 -15.75
CA VAL A 367 6.58 13.15 -14.89
C VAL A 367 6.59 13.72 -13.47
N LYS A 368 5.39 13.85 -12.88
CA LYS A 368 5.25 14.43 -11.54
C LYS A 368 4.52 13.50 -10.60
N PHE A 369 5.08 13.39 -9.40
CA PHE A 369 4.48 12.62 -8.30
C PHE A 369 3.81 13.57 -7.32
N TYR A 370 2.56 13.31 -7.00
CA TYR A 370 1.91 13.95 -5.88
C TYR A 370 2.55 13.52 -4.56
N ARG A 371 2.68 14.47 -3.63
CA ARG A 371 3.21 14.23 -2.29
C ARG A 371 2.32 14.91 -1.27
N LEU A 372 2.09 14.25 -0.16
CA LEU A 372 1.48 14.88 1.02
C LEU A 372 2.58 15.56 1.86
N PRO A 373 2.23 16.60 2.62
CA PRO A 373 3.19 17.29 3.49
C PRO A 373 3.90 16.36 4.45
N ASN A 374 3.19 15.34 4.94
CA ASN A 374 3.74 14.30 5.79
C ASN A 374 3.80 12.97 5.00
N THR A 375 5.00 12.50 4.74
CA THR A 375 5.25 11.26 3.98
C THR A 375 4.71 10.01 4.68
N SER A 376 4.59 10.02 6.01
CA SER A 376 4.01 8.91 6.76
C SER A 376 2.53 8.72 6.44
N ILE A 377 1.80 9.80 6.17
CA ILE A 377 0.38 9.77 5.80
C ILE A 377 0.17 9.09 4.45
N GLU A 378 1.12 9.19 3.54
CA GLU A 378 1.03 8.54 2.22
C GLU A 378 0.97 7.01 2.32
N LEU A 379 1.49 6.40 3.40
CA LEU A 379 1.42 4.95 3.64
C LEU A 379 -0.01 4.43 3.80
N TYR A 380 -0.93 5.30 4.21
CA TYR A 380 -2.32 4.96 4.42
C TYR A 380 -3.30 5.90 3.71
N ALA A 381 -2.86 6.49 2.59
CA ALA A 381 -3.69 7.41 1.79
C ALA A 381 -5.05 6.81 1.41
N SER A 382 -5.11 5.53 1.01
CA SER A 382 -6.36 4.83 0.69
C SER A 382 -7.28 4.73 1.92
N TRP A 383 -6.72 4.44 3.10
CA TRP A 383 -7.47 4.40 4.35
C TRP A 383 -8.03 5.80 4.71
N ILE A 384 -7.24 6.87 4.54
CA ILE A 384 -7.71 8.25 4.77
C ILE A 384 -8.84 8.59 3.81
N GLY A 385 -8.70 8.25 2.52
CA GLY A 385 -9.78 8.43 1.56
C GLY A 385 -11.05 7.69 1.97
N GLY A 386 -10.92 6.48 2.51
CA GLY A 386 -12.02 5.73 3.13
C GLY A 386 -12.60 6.44 4.35
N SER A 387 -11.74 7.03 5.19
CA SER A 387 -12.14 7.83 6.35
C SER A 387 -12.91 9.09 5.94
N MET A 388 -12.44 9.81 4.92
CA MET A 388 -13.13 10.97 4.35
C MET A 388 -14.50 10.58 3.77
N PHE A 389 -14.52 9.52 2.94
CA PHE A 389 -15.77 9.04 2.33
C PHE A 389 -16.77 8.53 3.37
N GLY A 390 -16.30 7.79 4.36
CA GLY A 390 -17.10 7.25 5.46
C GLY A 390 -17.75 8.32 6.35
N ALA A 391 -17.23 9.55 6.33
CA ALA A 391 -17.79 10.70 7.03
C ALA A 391 -18.90 11.43 6.24
N LEU A 392 -19.08 11.10 4.96
CA LEU A 392 -20.10 11.73 4.11
C LEU A 392 -21.47 11.05 4.27
N GLU A 393 -22.52 11.81 4.16
CA GLU A 393 -23.91 11.30 4.18
C GLU A 393 -24.19 10.30 3.05
N ILE A 394 -23.51 10.45 1.92
CA ILE A 394 -23.67 9.59 0.74
C ILE A 394 -23.33 8.12 1.05
N LEU A 395 -22.59 7.83 2.12
CA LEU A 395 -22.27 6.48 2.55
C LEU A 395 -23.49 5.57 2.68
N GLN A 396 -24.59 6.11 3.23
CA GLN A 396 -25.83 5.35 3.45
C GLN A 396 -26.46 4.85 2.15
N TYR A 397 -26.33 5.60 1.05
CA TYR A 397 -26.93 5.26 -0.24
C TYR A 397 -26.10 4.28 -1.08
N HIS A 398 -24.82 4.15 -0.77
CA HIS A 398 -23.89 3.27 -1.50
C HIS A 398 -23.51 2.02 -0.72
N SER A 399 -23.93 1.91 0.54
CA SER A 399 -23.62 0.75 1.38
C SER A 399 -24.58 -0.41 1.10
N LEU A 400 -24.05 -1.62 1.09
CA LEU A 400 -24.85 -2.85 1.12
C LEU A 400 -25.51 -2.95 2.48
N THR A 401 -26.82 -2.98 2.54
CA THR A 401 -27.57 -3.15 3.79
C THR A 401 -27.69 -4.64 4.16
N ARG A 402 -28.10 -4.92 5.39
CA ARG A 402 -28.35 -6.29 5.82
C ARG A 402 -29.48 -6.94 5.00
N GLU A 403 -30.57 -6.20 4.75
CA GLU A 403 -31.72 -6.65 3.97
C GLU A 403 -31.31 -7.02 2.55
N ASP A 404 -30.47 -6.19 1.91
CA ASP A 404 -29.92 -6.45 0.59
C ASP A 404 -28.99 -7.68 0.58
N TRP A 405 -28.21 -7.88 1.62
CA TRP A 405 -27.36 -9.06 1.78
C TRP A 405 -28.21 -10.34 1.93
N GLU A 406 -29.23 -10.32 2.78
CA GLU A 406 -30.13 -11.46 2.99
C GLU A 406 -30.89 -11.81 1.71
N ALA A 407 -31.30 -10.81 0.92
CA ALA A 407 -32.01 -11.01 -0.34
C ALA A 407 -31.11 -11.53 -1.48
N ARG A 408 -29.84 -11.10 -1.54
CA ARG A 408 -28.95 -11.38 -2.67
C ARG A 408 -27.90 -12.46 -2.39
N GLY A 409 -27.48 -12.65 -1.13
CA GLY A 409 -26.43 -13.59 -0.71
C GLY A 409 -25.04 -13.32 -1.26
N ARG A 410 -24.80 -12.12 -1.83
CA ARG A 410 -23.52 -11.73 -2.42
C ARG A 410 -23.28 -10.23 -2.36
N VAL A 411 -22.01 -9.83 -2.38
CA VAL A 411 -21.61 -8.44 -2.52
C VAL A 411 -21.76 -8.00 -3.98
N PRO A 412 -22.36 -6.84 -4.27
CA PRO A 412 -22.41 -6.27 -5.61
C PRO A 412 -21.01 -6.09 -6.19
N ASP A 413 -20.88 -6.31 -7.50
CA ASP A 413 -19.63 -6.07 -8.21
C ASP A 413 -19.64 -4.65 -8.79
N TRP A 414 -19.00 -3.72 -8.08
CA TRP A 414 -18.87 -2.34 -8.52
C TRP A 414 -18.06 -2.16 -9.81
N THR A 415 -17.32 -3.19 -10.22
CA THR A 415 -16.57 -3.18 -11.49
C THR A 415 -17.47 -3.51 -12.69
N ASN A 416 -18.67 -4.05 -12.45
CA ASN A 416 -19.61 -4.48 -13.47
C ASN A 416 -20.92 -3.68 -13.41
N ASN A 417 -20.85 -2.39 -13.74
CA ASN A 417 -22.00 -1.49 -13.74
C ASN A 417 -23.15 -1.94 -14.66
N VAL A 418 -22.85 -2.72 -15.72
CA VAL A 418 -23.88 -3.23 -16.68
C VAL A 418 -24.83 -4.21 -15.99
N TYR A 419 -24.34 -4.99 -15.02
CA TYR A 419 -25.16 -5.96 -14.28
C TYR A 419 -26.14 -5.30 -13.30
N GLU A 420 -25.80 -4.13 -12.76
CA GLU A 420 -26.63 -3.43 -11.77
C GLU A 420 -27.65 -2.49 -12.41
N MET A 421 -27.32 -1.84 -13.52
CA MET A 421 -28.28 -1.00 -14.27
C MET A 421 -29.48 -1.80 -14.82
N ASN A 422 -29.31 -3.09 -15.12
CA ASN A 422 -30.38 -3.97 -15.60
C ASN A 422 -31.26 -4.57 -14.48
N ARG A 423 -30.98 -4.22 -13.21
CA ARG A 423 -31.71 -4.73 -12.04
C ARG A 423 -32.44 -3.65 -11.23
N ASP A 424 -32.71 -2.52 -11.81
CA ASP A 424 -33.64 -1.54 -11.22
C ASP A 424 -35.03 -2.16 -11.18
N PRO A 425 -35.55 -2.56 -10.00
CA PRO A 425 -36.87 -3.21 -9.90
C PRO A 425 -38.00 -2.27 -10.31
N THR A 426 -37.72 -0.98 -10.51
CA THR A 426 -38.71 0.02 -11.00
C THR A 426 -38.86 0.02 -12.53
N LYS A 427 -37.94 -0.65 -13.28
CA LYS A 427 -38.02 -0.77 -14.75
C LYS A 427 -38.60 -2.08 -15.26
N SER A 428 -39.04 -2.97 -14.37
CA SER A 428 -39.76 -4.20 -14.73
C SER A 428 -41.27 -4.07 -14.40
N ARG A 429 -41.90 -2.99 -14.84
CA ARG A 429 -43.36 -2.87 -14.97
C ARG A 429 -43.73 -2.17 -16.26
#